data_0fbaa373242994d6a14513b5af60de69
#
_entry.id   0fbaa373242994d6a14513b5af60de69
#
_cell.length_a   1.000
_cell.length_b   1.000
_cell.length_c   1.000
_cell.angle_alpha   90.00
_cell.angle_beta   90.00
_cell.angle_gamma   90.00
#
_symmetry.space_group_name_H-M   'P 1'
#
loop_
_entity.id
_entity.type
_entity.pdbx_description
1 polymer ?
#
loop_
_entity_poly.entity_id
_entity_poly.type
_entity_poly.pdbx_seq_one_letter_code
_entity_poly.pdbx_strand_id
1 'polypeptide(L)'
;MGLLQEKFSKYRQPQEYMAMGVYPYFREIDSAQDTEVMMDGKKVLMFGSNSYMGLTYDKRIVEAAIEATRKYGTGCAGSRFLNGTLDLHV
;
A
#
# COMPACT_ATOMS: atom_id res chain seq x y z
N MET A 1 4.00 28.35 19.18
CA MET A 1 3.71 26.95 18.83
C MET A 1 2.20 26.69 18.94
N GLY A 2 1.61 26.03 17.98
CA GLY A 2 0.17 25.75 18.02
C GLY A 2 -0.19 24.65 19.03
N LEU A 3 -1.42 24.68 19.54
CA LEU A 3 -1.97 23.71 20.48
C LEU A 3 -1.77 22.24 20.03
N LEU A 4 -1.89 21.98 18.73
CA LEU A 4 -1.67 20.64 18.15
C LEU A 4 -0.20 20.22 18.28
N GLN A 5 0.74 21.09 17.96
CA GLN A 5 2.16 20.81 18.09
C GLN A 5 2.56 20.50 19.54
N GLU A 6 1.98 21.22 20.50
CA GLU A 6 2.20 20.96 21.91
C GLU A 6 1.66 19.59 22.34
N LYS A 7 0.46 19.21 21.86
CA LYS A 7 -0.10 17.86 22.12
C LYS A 7 0.75 16.76 21.51
N PHE A 8 1.16 16.92 20.26
CA PHE A 8 1.98 15.91 19.57
C PHE A 8 3.37 15.76 20.20
N SER A 9 3.98 16.85 20.70
CA SER A 9 5.29 16.77 21.34
C SER A 9 5.29 15.93 22.64
N LYS A 10 4.13 15.79 23.27
CA LYS A 10 3.94 14.99 24.49
C LYS A 10 3.73 13.52 24.21
N TYR A 11 3.30 13.14 22.99
CA TYR A 11 3.07 11.76 22.60
C TYR A 11 4.33 11.15 21.99
N ARG A 12 5.14 10.51 22.85
CA ARG A 12 6.43 9.92 22.46
C ARG A 12 6.47 8.38 22.56
N GLN A 13 5.34 7.76 22.88
CA GLN A 13 5.27 6.32 23.10
C GLN A 13 5.79 5.48 21.92
N PRO A 14 5.48 5.79 20.63
CA PRO A 14 6.05 5.05 19.51
C PRO A 14 7.59 5.12 19.48
N GLN A 15 8.16 6.30 19.71
CA GLN A 15 9.62 6.49 19.72
C GLN A 15 10.29 5.73 20.86
N GLU A 16 9.65 5.65 22.01
CA GLU A 16 10.13 4.88 23.15
C GLU A 16 10.16 3.38 22.84
N TYR A 17 9.09 2.84 22.20
CA TYR A 17 9.07 1.45 21.75
C TYR A 17 10.08 1.16 20.64
N MET A 18 10.29 2.10 19.72
CA MET A 18 11.35 1.99 18.70
C MET A 18 12.73 1.90 19.35
N ALA A 19 13.00 2.75 20.36
CA ALA A 19 14.27 2.73 21.10
C ALA A 19 14.50 1.42 21.85
N MET A 20 13.44 0.78 22.34
CA MET A 20 13.49 -0.53 22.98
C MET A 20 13.58 -1.71 22.00
N GLY A 21 13.48 -1.48 20.70
CA GLY A 21 13.48 -2.52 19.67
C GLY A 21 12.20 -3.37 19.60
N VAL A 22 11.10 -2.90 20.20
CA VAL A 22 9.81 -3.62 20.26
C VAL A 22 8.69 -2.96 19.45
N TYR A 23 9.06 -2.25 18.38
CA TYR A 23 8.11 -1.59 17.47
C TYR A 23 8.06 -2.34 16.14
N PRO A 24 7.13 -3.29 15.94
CA PRO A 24 7.10 -4.17 14.77
C PRO A 24 6.34 -3.59 13.57
N TYR A 25 5.88 -2.34 13.65
CA TYR A 25 5.01 -1.72 12.66
C TYR A 25 5.77 -0.98 11.56
N PHE A 26 5.10 -0.73 10.44
CA PHE A 26 5.62 0.03 9.29
C PHE A 26 6.93 -0.53 8.72
N ARG A 27 7.06 -1.85 8.70
CA ARG A 27 8.22 -2.51 8.10
C ARG A 27 8.14 -2.40 6.57
N GLU A 28 9.21 -1.95 5.97
CA GLU A 28 9.27 -1.73 4.53
C GLU A 28 9.49 -3.04 3.77
N ILE A 29 8.69 -3.23 2.71
CA ILE A 29 8.84 -4.33 1.75
C ILE A 29 9.39 -3.73 0.46
N ASP A 30 10.53 -4.20 0.01
CA ASP A 30 11.21 -3.77 -1.21
C ASP A 30 11.12 -4.83 -2.30
N SER A 31 9.90 -5.25 -2.60
CA SER A 31 9.59 -6.20 -3.67
C SER A 31 8.09 -6.20 -3.99
N ALA A 32 7.69 -6.98 -4.97
CA ALA A 32 6.27 -7.25 -5.20
C ALA A 32 5.63 -7.94 -3.98
N GLN A 33 4.33 -7.74 -3.82
CA GLN A 33 3.50 -8.36 -2.78
C GLN A 33 3.17 -9.80 -3.19
N ASP A 34 4.03 -10.74 -2.84
CA ASP A 34 3.91 -12.16 -3.16
C ASP A 34 4.12 -13.02 -1.91
N THR A 35 4.22 -14.33 -2.07
CA THR A 35 4.48 -15.30 -0.98
C THR A 35 5.87 -15.15 -0.37
N GLU A 36 6.81 -14.69 -1.16
CA GLU A 36 8.15 -14.29 -0.72
C GLU A 36 8.37 -12.82 -1.01
N VAL A 37 8.90 -12.09 -0.06
CA VAL A 37 9.18 -10.64 -0.18
C VAL A 37 10.57 -10.31 0.31
N MET A 38 11.09 -9.17 -0.10
CA MET A 38 12.35 -8.62 0.40
C MET A 38 12.06 -7.62 1.51
N MET A 39 12.67 -7.83 2.67
CA MET A 39 12.63 -6.91 3.82
C MET A 39 14.03 -6.79 4.42
N ASP A 40 14.49 -5.57 4.64
CA ASP A 40 15.81 -5.29 5.21
C ASP A 40 16.95 -6.06 4.48
N GLY A 41 16.88 -6.14 3.16
CA GLY A 41 17.84 -6.86 2.32
C GLY A 41 17.79 -8.39 2.42
N LYS A 42 16.79 -8.95 3.07
CA LYS A 42 16.61 -10.39 3.24
C LYS A 42 15.31 -10.88 2.60
N LYS A 43 15.36 -12.07 2.03
CA LYS A 43 14.19 -12.79 1.53
C LYS A 43 13.44 -13.41 2.72
N VAL A 44 12.17 -13.08 2.87
CA VAL A 44 11.31 -13.60 3.94
C VAL A 44 9.99 -14.13 3.38
N LEU A 45 9.39 -15.07 4.09
CA LEU A 45 8.07 -15.60 3.77
C LEU A 45 6.98 -14.66 4.29
N MET A 46 5.98 -14.38 3.47
CA MET A 46 4.86 -13.51 3.81
C MET A 46 3.67 -14.32 4.29
N PHE A 47 3.44 -14.33 5.61
CA PHE A 47 2.26 -14.94 6.24
C PHE A 47 1.20 -13.92 6.65
N GLY A 48 1.50 -12.63 6.58
CA GLY A 48 0.59 -11.54 6.99
C GLY A 48 -0.27 -10.97 5.87
N SER A 49 -0.40 -11.66 4.74
CA SER A 49 -1.11 -11.17 3.56
C SER A 49 -2.62 -11.40 3.65
N ASN A 50 -3.40 -10.45 3.10
CA ASN A 50 -4.85 -10.59 2.83
C ASN A 50 -5.12 -10.99 1.37
N SER A 51 -4.14 -11.43 0.63
CA SER A 51 -4.26 -11.89 -0.76
C SER A 51 -4.83 -13.32 -0.82
N TYR A 52 -6.10 -13.47 -0.43
CA TYR A 52 -6.75 -14.78 -0.29
C TYR A 52 -6.76 -15.62 -1.57
N MET A 53 -6.82 -14.98 -2.72
CA MET A 53 -6.85 -15.65 -4.03
C MET A 53 -5.47 -15.76 -4.69
N GLY A 54 -4.42 -15.19 -4.08
CA GLY A 54 -3.08 -15.15 -4.65
C GLY A 54 -2.97 -14.34 -5.95
N LEU A 55 -3.87 -13.37 -6.17
CA LEU A 55 -3.96 -12.63 -7.43
C LEU A 55 -3.25 -11.26 -7.41
N THR A 56 -2.72 -10.86 -6.26
CA THR A 56 -2.13 -9.51 -6.09
C THR A 56 -1.00 -9.22 -7.09
N TYR A 57 -0.24 -10.25 -7.45
CA TYR A 57 0.86 -10.13 -8.41
C TYR A 57 0.73 -11.12 -9.59
N ASP A 58 -0.49 -11.48 -9.96
CA ASP A 58 -0.73 -12.26 -11.18
C ASP A 58 -0.38 -11.43 -12.40
N LYS A 59 0.49 -11.96 -13.26
CA LYS A 59 1.02 -11.24 -14.43
C LYS A 59 -0.09 -10.77 -15.39
N ARG A 60 -1.15 -11.56 -15.55
CA ARG A 60 -2.28 -11.22 -16.42
C ARG A 60 -3.04 -10.00 -15.91
N ILE A 61 -3.20 -9.91 -14.58
CA ILE A 61 -3.86 -8.78 -13.92
C ILE A 61 -2.97 -7.53 -13.98
N VAL A 62 -1.67 -7.69 -13.74
CA VAL A 62 -0.69 -6.59 -13.85
C VAL A 62 -0.69 -6.00 -15.27
N GLU A 63 -0.62 -6.84 -16.31
CA GLU A 63 -0.64 -6.37 -17.70
C GLU A 63 -1.97 -5.67 -18.05
N ALA A 64 -3.10 -6.23 -17.65
CA ALA A 64 -4.41 -5.60 -17.85
C ALA A 64 -4.49 -4.21 -17.17
N ALA A 65 -3.93 -4.08 -15.96
CA ALA A 65 -3.88 -2.79 -15.26
C ALA A 65 -2.97 -1.78 -15.97
N ILE A 66 -1.84 -2.22 -16.52
CA ILE A 66 -0.93 -1.38 -17.30
C ILE A 66 -1.63 -0.87 -18.58
N GLU A 67 -2.30 -1.75 -19.30
CA GLU A 67 -3.05 -1.38 -20.52
C GLU A 67 -4.18 -0.40 -20.19
N ALA A 68 -4.96 -0.66 -19.14
CA ALA A 68 -5.99 0.25 -18.69
C ALA A 68 -5.43 1.63 -18.30
N THR A 69 -4.31 1.66 -17.61
CA THR A 69 -3.64 2.91 -17.23
C THR A 69 -3.15 3.69 -18.45
N ARG A 70 -2.62 3.01 -19.46
CA ARG A 70 -2.21 3.66 -20.72
C ARG A 70 -3.40 4.24 -21.48
N LYS A 71 -4.54 3.57 -21.48
CA LYS A 71 -5.76 4.01 -22.20
C LYS A 71 -6.50 5.13 -21.46
N TYR A 72 -6.68 5.00 -20.16
CA TYR A 72 -7.57 5.86 -19.37
C TYR A 72 -6.86 6.84 -18.45
N GLY A 73 -5.56 6.69 -18.23
CA GLY A 73 -4.84 7.44 -17.20
C GLY A 73 -4.97 6.80 -15.81
N THR A 74 -4.66 7.58 -14.77
CA THR A 74 -4.54 7.09 -13.40
C THR A 74 -5.83 7.15 -12.58
N GLY A 75 -6.92 7.63 -13.15
CA GLY A 75 -8.19 7.71 -12.44
C GLY A 75 -9.30 8.39 -13.25
N CYS A 76 -10.45 8.54 -12.64
CA CYS A 76 -11.62 9.20 -13.21
C CYS A 76 -11.70 10.65 -12.70
N ALA A 77 -12.02 11.59 -13.59
CA ALA A 77 -12.10 13.01 -13.28
C ALA A 77 -13.43 13.43 -12.64
N GLY A 78 -14.31 12.48 -12.35
CA GLY A 78 -15.62 12.76 -11.75
C GLY A 78 -16.33 11.50 -11.28
N SER A 79 -17.53 11.69 -10.71
CA SER A 79 -18.33 10.58 -10.21
C SER A 79 -18.86 9.69 -11.33
N ARG A 80 -19.14 8.42 -11.01
CA ARG A 80 -19.78 7.46 -11.94
C ARG A 80 -21.10 7.98 -12.50
N PHE A 81 -21.83 8.73 -11.73
CA PHE A 81 -23.12 9.31 -12.10
C PHE A 81 -23.02 10.41 -13.16
N LEU A 82 -21.94 11.18 -13.18
CA LEU A 82 -21.76 12.33 -14.09
C LEU A 82 -20.84 12.00 -15.25
N ASN A 83 -19.54 12.08 -15.07
CA ASN A 83 -18.53 11.96 -16.12
C ASN A 83 -17.41 10.94 -15.83
N GLY A 84 -17.55 10.14 -14.79
CA GLY A 84 -16.56 9.15 -14.39
C GLY A 84 -16.92 7.71 -14.76
N THR A 85 -17.90 7.47 -15.62
CA THR A 85 -18.20 6.13 -16.14
C THR A 85 -17.47 5.91 -17.45
N LEU A 86 -16.52 4.98 -17.41
CA LEU A 86 -15.76 4.52 -18.58
C LEU A 86 -16.35 3.20 -19.10
N ASP A 87 -16.06 2.83 -20.34
CA ASP A 87 -16.39 1.51 -20.89
C ASP A 87 -15.77 0.37 -20.08
N LEU A 88 -14.67 0.63 -19.36
CA LEU A 88 -14.07 -0.30 -18.40
C LEU A 88 -15.00 -0.69 -17.24
N HIS A 89 -16.00 0.14 -16.94
CA HIS A 89 -16.94 -0.09 -15.82
C HIS A 89 -18.22 -0.84 -16.24
N VAL A 90 -18.49 -0.96 -17.53
CA VAL A 90 -19.68 -1.56 -18.10
C VAL A 90 -19.40 -2.97 -18.62
#